data_b407673110ea7bdeed46089a22a3b235
#
_entry.id   b407673110ea7bdeed46089a22a3b235
#
_cell.length_a   1.000
_cell.length_b   1.000
_cell.length_c   1.000
_cell.angle_alpha   90.00
_cell.angle_beta   90.00
_cell.angle_gamma   90.00
#
_symmetry.space_group_name_H-M   'P 1'
#
loop_
_entity.id
_entity.type
_entity.pdbx_description
1 polymer ?
#
loop_
_entity_poly.entity_id
_entity_poly.type
_entity_poly.pdbx_seq_one_letter_code
_entity_poly.pdbx_strand_id
1 'polypeptide(L)'
;MSSLDKKIEEYIFGEISTYELLDSAFNKKLDYFGKDITYSPKVFIPLTTLCQDSCGYCTFVKSPKEGGAYLTFDEVDAIAHVGDQTGCFEALFTLGDKPENKWSFASDELNKFGYNDTFSYLLENAKRINEKYHLFPHINPGLMSRNEIIEYKKYSPSGGLMLETFSLKINEKGHPHYGAKTKNIKLRLNTLNNAMEEKYPMTTGLLLGIADTKEELIFDIFKLIQTCKENTSIQEIILQNFRAKQNTAMKNSSEIINDLFLRIIATTRIFLPSHISLQIPPNLVNDIDLFIKSGINDFGGISPKTIDWVNPEHTWPNIQDLNKSVKSTNQELIPRLPVYPAFINREWLSPEIYEKVSSVVNEKGYPREHEFTK
;
A
#
# COMPACT_ATOMS: atom_id res chain seq x y z
N MET A 1 -14.73 19.64 17.29
CA MET A 1 -13.32 19.28 17.10
C MET A 1 -12.72 18.84 18.43
N SER A 2 -12.03 17.72 18.49
CA SER A 2 -11.29 17.25 19.65
C SER A 2 -10.02 18.10 19.87
N SER A 3 -9.32 17.93 20.99
CA SER A 3 -8.04 18.62 21.20
C SER A 3 -6.97 18.18 20.18
N LEU A 4 -7.07 16.96 19.65
CA LEU A 4 -6.15 16.41 18.65
C LEU A 4 -6.40 17.01 17.26
N ASP A 5 -7.67 17.20 16.84
CA ASP A 5 -7.98 17.84 15.55
C ASP A 5 -7.38 19.24 15.45
N LYS A 6 -7.52 20.04 16.55
CA LYS A 6 -6.95 21.39 16.61
C LYS A 6 -5.43 21.39 16.49
N LYS A 7 -4.75 20.41 17.11
CA LYS A 7 -3.30 20.28 17.00
C LYS A 7 -2.89 19.87 15.59
N ILE A 8 -3.61 18.93 14.96
CA ILE A 8 -3.35 18.53 13.57
C ILE A 8 -3.52 19.73 12.64
N GLU A 9 -4.59 20.52 12.81
CA GLU A 9 -4.81 21.74 12.05
C GLU A 9 -3.67 22.75 12.22
N GLU A 10 -3.25 23.01 13.47
CA GLU A 10 -2.15 23.92 13.77
C GLU A 10 -0.82 23.47 13.14
N TYR A 11 -0.52 22.17 13.15
CA TYR A 11 0.71 21.63 12.59
C TYR A 11 0.70 21.66 11.06
N ILE A 12 -0.42 21.36 10.41
CA ILE A 12 -0.52 21.37 8.95
C ILE A 12 -0.63 22.80 8.40
N PHE A 13 -1.44 23.67 9.02
CA PHE A 13 -1.83 24.97 8.47
C PHE A 13 -1.47 26.18 9.34
N GLY A 14 -0.92 25.96 10.53
CA GLY A 14 -0.56 27.04 11.47
C GLY A 14 0.81 27.64 11.19
N GLU A 15 1.29 28.43 12.15
CA GLU A 15 2.50 29.24 12.04
C GLU A 15 3.82 28.47 12.30
N ILE A 16 3.75 27.20 12.79
CA ILE A 16 4.95 26.36 12.97
C ILE A 16 5.67 26.27 11.64
N SER A 17 6.96 26.60 11.61
CA SER A 17 7.73 26.52 10.39
C SER A 17 7.83 25.07 9.89
N THR A 18 7.83 24.88 8.56
CA THR A 18 7.99 23.54 7.97
C THR A 18 9.28 22.89 8.46
N TYR A 19 10.37 23.66 8.62
CA TYR A 19 11.66 23.15 9.10
C TYR A 19 11.55 22.56 10.53
N GLU A 20 10.94 23.27 11.48
CA GLU A 20 10.75 22.80 12.87
C GLU A 20 9.87 21.57 12.93
N LEU A 21 8.86 21.52 12.06
CA LEU A 21 7.95 20.38 11.95
C LEU A 21 8.68 19.13 11.42
N LEU A 22 9.48 19.28 10.36
CA LEU A 22 10.29 18.21 9.80
C LEU A 22 11.31 17.68 10.82
N ASP A 23 12.00 18.58 11.55
CA ASP A 23 12.96 18.18 12.57
C ASP A 23 12.30 17.36 13.69
N SER A 24 11.15 17.78 14.17
CA SER A 24 10.37 17.08 15.19
C SER A 24 9.92 15.68 14.70
N ALA A 25 9.46 15.57 13.47
CA ALA A 25 9.04 14.31 12.86
C ALA A 25 10.21 13.37 12.63
N PHE A 26 11.35 13.89 12.16
CA PHE A 26 12.57 13.14 11.93
C PHE A 26 13.13 12.55 13.24
N ASN A 27 13.21 13.37 14.30
CA ASN A 27 13.63 12.90 15.61
C ASN A 27 12.73 11.77 16.14
N LYS A 28 11.40 11.91 16.02
CA LYS A 28 10.47 10.83 16.38
C LYS A 28 10.69 9.55 15.56
N LYS A 29 11.01 9.66 14.28
CA LYS A 29 11.37 8.52 13.43
C LYS A 29 12.66 7.89 13.93
N LEU A 30 13.70 8.69 14.25
CA LEU A 30 14.99 8.20 14.74
C LEU A 30 14.86 7.46 16.08
N ASP A 31 14.02 7.95 16.98
CA ASP A 31 13.82 7.34 18.30
C ASP A 31 13.33 5.88 18.23
N TYR A 32 12.56 5.53 17.21
CA TYR A 32 11.99 4.18 17.08
C TYR A 32 12.67 3.34 16.00
N PHE A 33 12.85 3.90 14.79
CA PHE A 33 13.40 3.18 13.64
C PHE A 33 14.92 3.38 13.45
N GLY A 34 15.56 4.22 14.28
CA GLY A 34 16.97 4.54 14.12
C GLY A 34 17.26 5.09 12.72
N LYS A 35 18.33 4.60 12.11
CA LYS A 35 18.76 5.00 10.76
C LYS A 35 18.07 4.23 9.63
N ASP A 36 17.28 3.23 9.94
CA ASP A 36 16.69 2.36 8.92
C ASP A 36 15.62 3.08 8.11
N ILE A 37 15.77 3.05 6.80
CA ILE A 37 14.75 3.37 5.78
C ILE A 37 14.56 2.11 4.96
N THR A 38 13.36 1.58 4.93
CA THR A 38 13.10 0.30 4.28
C THR A 38 12.43 0.44 2.93
N TYR A 39 12.53 -0.60 2.10
CA TYR A 39 11.78 -0.78 0.86
C TYR A 39 11.57 -2.28 0.61
N SER A 40 10.51 -2.64 -0.11
CA SER A 40 10.26 -4.02 -0.52
C SER A 40 10.63 -4.21 -1.99
N PRO A 41 11.68 -5.00 -2.32
CA PRO A 41 11.93 -5.42 -3.70
C PRO A 41 10.78 -6.32 -4.15
N LYS A 42 10.01 -5.87 -5.17
CA LYS A 42 8.79 -6.56 -5.59
C LYS A 42 8.67 -6.77 -7.08
N VAL A 43 7.79 -7.69 -7.47
CA VAL A 43 7.10 -7.67 -8.75
C VAL A 43 5.65 -7.31 -8.56
N PHE A 44 5.12 -6.50 -9.48
CA PHE A 44 3.72 -6.09 -9.49
C PHE A 44 2.92 -7.03 -10.39
N ILE A 45 1.93 -7.73 -9.83
CA ILE A 45 1.06 -8.68 -10.53
C ILE A 45 -0.35 -8.09 -10.63
N PRO A 46 -0.71 -7.47 -11.76
CA PRO A 46 -2.04 -6.92 -11.97
C PRO A 46 -3.00 -8.06 -12.36
N LEU A 47 -3.37 -8.92 -11.40
CA LEU A 47 -4.10 -10.16 -11.67
C LEU A 47 -5.35 -9.95 -12.54
N THR A 48 -6.09 -8.85 -12.34
CA THR A 48 -7.10 -8.37 -13.28
C THR A 48 -7.18 -6.86 -13.27
N THR A 49 -7.35 -6.28 -14.46
CA THR A 49 -7.67 -4.87 -14.64
C THR A 49 -9.18 -4.60 -14.70
N LEU A 50 -10.02 -5.64 -14.68
CA LEU A 50 -11.46 -5.51 -14.51
C LEU A 50 -11.78 -5.12 -13.06
N CYS A 51 -12.84 -4.34 -12.84
CA CYS A 51 -13.28 -3.94 -11.48
C CYS A 51 -14.79 -3.69 -11.48
N GLN A 52 -15.45 -3.95 -10.34
CA GLN A 52 -16.85 -3.55 -10.17
C GLN A 52 -17.02 -2.05 -9.95
N ASP A 53 -15.99 -1.36 -9.46
CA ASP A 53 -16.01 0.07 -9.17
C ASP A 53 -15.58 0.94 -10.35
N SER A 54 -15.89 2.24 -10.26
CA SER A 54 -15.53 3.27 -11.24
C SER A 54 -15.05 4.53 -10.52
N CYS A 55 -13.81 4.47 -9.97
CA CYS A 55 -13.21 5.60 -9.26
C CYS A 55 -12.76 6.68 -10.24
N GLY A 56 -13.10 7.96 -9.97
CA GLY A 56 -12.88 9.09 -10.87
C GLY A 56 -11.41 9.42 -11.16
N TYR A 57 -10.46 8.86 -10.42
CA TYR A 57 -9.00 9.04 -10.57
C TYR A 57 -8.26 7.80 -11.09
N CYS A 58 -8.94 6.66 -11.20
CA CYS A 58 -8.29 5.39 -11.47
C CYS A 58 -8.03 5.18 -12.97
N THR A 59 -6.77 4.94 -13.33
CA THR A 59 -6.34 4.55 -14.69
C THR A 59 -6.00 3.07 -14.81
N PHE A 60 -5.97 2.35 -13.69
CA PHE A 60 -5.69 0.92 -13.65
C PHE A 60 -6.83 0.08 -14.24
N VAL A 61 -8.07 0.49 -13.97
CA VAL A 61 -9.26 -0.25 -14.38
C VAL A 61 -9.54 -0.07 -15.87
N LYS A 62 -9.78 -1.21 -16.53
CA LYS A 62 -10.23 -1.29 -17.93
C LYS A 62 -11.53 -2.08 -18.03
N SER A 63 -12.46 -1.61 -18.82
CA SER A 63 -13.64 -2.41 -19.19
C SER A 63 -13.25 -3.57 -20.13
N PRO A 64 -14.09 -4.60 -20.30
CA PRO A 64 -13.84 -5.65 -21.29
C PRO A 64 -13.60 -5.12 -22.71
N LYS A 65 -14.29 -4.03 -23.09
CA LYS A 65 -14.12 -3.37 -24.41
C LYS A 65 -12.77 -2.68 -24.57
N GLU A 66 -12.15 -2.29 -23.49
CA GLU A 66 -10.82 -1.65 -23.44
C GLU A 66 -9.69 -2.67 -23.23
N GLY A 67 -10.01 -3.97 -23.28
CA GLY A 67 -9.05 -5.06 -23.09
C GLY A 67 -8.81 -5.42 -21.63
N GLY A 68 -9.73 -5.08 -20.72
CA GLY A 68 -9.70 -5.58 -19.34
C GLY A 68 -9.90 -7.09 -19.32
N ALA A 69 -9.04 -7.80 -18.59
CA ALA A 69 -9.03 -9.26 -18.50
C ALA A 69 -8.34 -9.72 -17.20
N TYR A 70 -8.37 -11.01 -16.94
CA TYR A 70 -7.52 -11.67 -15.96
C TYR A 70 -6.21 -12.13 -16.61
N LEU A 71 -5.11 -12.07 -15.86
CA LEU A 71 -3.89 -12.77 -16.21
C LEU A 71 -4.12 -14.28 -16.06
N THR A 72 -3.60 -15.05 -17.00
CA THR A 72 -3.54 -16.52 -16.93
C THR A 72 -2.49 -16.97 -15.89
N PHE A 73 -2.52 -18.25 -15.48
CA PHE A 73 -1.51 -18.80 -14.61
C PHE A 73 -0.09 -18.69 -15.21
N ASP A 74 0.05 -18.88 -16.51
CA ASP A 74 1.35 -18.80 -17.19
C ASP A 74 1.90 -17.37 -17.20
N GLU A 75 1.03 -16.36 -17.36
CA GLU A 75 1.43 -14.95 -17.30
C GLU A 75 1.83 -14.55 -15.87
N VAL A 76 1.09 -15.00 -14.86
CA VAL A 76 1.44 -14.81 -13.44
C VAL A 76 2.76 -15.48 -13.10
N ASP A 77 2.96 -16.74 -13.53
CA ASP A 77 4.19 -17.49 -13.34
C ASP A 77 5.39 -16.80 -14.02
N ALA A 78 5.20 -16.25 -15.23
CA ALA A 78 6.25 -15.51 -15.94
C ALA A 78 6.71 -14.28 -15.16
N ILE A 79 5.77 -13.49 -14.61
CA ILE A 79 6.09 -12.33 -13.78
C ILE A 79 6.80 -12.76 -12.49
N ALA A 80 6.29 -13.78 -11.82
CA ALA A 80 6.88 -14.30 -10.60
C ALA A 80 8.29 -14.84 -10.82
N HIS A 81 8.52 -15.58 -11.90
CA HIS A 81 9.85 -16.09 -12.27
C HIS A 81 10.86 -14.94 -12.45
N VAL A 82 10.47 -13.87 -13.15
CA VAL A 82 11.34 -12.70 -13.31
C VAL A 82 11.66 -12.06 -11.95
N GLY A 83 10.68 -11.95 -11.06
CA GLY A 83 10.89 -11.45 -9.70
C GLY A 83 11.88 -12.29 -8.91
N ASP A 84 11.68 -13.59 -8.90
CA ASP A 84 12.54 -14.57 -8.21
C ASP A 84 14.00 -14.48 -8.71
N GLN A 85 14.19 -14.44 -10.04
CA GLN A 85 15.51 -14.33 -10.66
C GLN A 85 16.20 -12.96 -10.44
N THR A 86 15.47 -11.93 -10.06
CA THR A 86 16.01 -10.58 -9.87
C THR A 86 16.08 -10.14 -8.39
N GLY A 87 15.94 -11.10 -7.47
CA GLY A 87 16.07 -10.85 -6.03
C GLY A 87 14.92 -10.09 -5.41
N CYS A 88 13.72 -10.17 -6.00
CA CYS A 88 12.53 -9.67 -5.33
C CYS A 88 12.11 -10.61 -4.19
N PHE A 89 11.48 -10.03 -3.16
CA PHE A 89 10.90 -10.79 -2.05
C PHE A 89 9.38 -10.80 -2.10
N GLU A 90 8.78 -9.83 -2.75
CA GLU A 90 7.34 -9.62 -2.74
C GLU A 90 6.73 -9.87 -4.12
N ALA A 91 5.68 -10.69 -4.14
CA ALA A 91 4.74 -10.77 -5.25
C ALA A 91 3.49 -9.95 -4.87
N LEU A 92 3.44 -8.69 -5.30
CA LEU A 92 2.32 -7.80 -5.02
C LEU A 92 1.17 -8.10 -5.98
N PHE A 93 0.11 -8.74 -5.47
CA PHE A 93 -1.15 -8.87 -6.16
C PHE A 93 -1.99 -7.61 -5.97
N THR A 94 -2.13 -6.83 -7.02
CA THR A 94 -3.07 -5.71 -7.08
C THR A 94 -4.07 -5.97 -8.20
N LEU A 95 -5.34 -5.76 -7.91
CA LEU A 95 -6.40 -6.09 -8.86
C LEU A 95 -7.64 -5.24 -8.63
N GLY A 96 -8.54 -5.26 -9.61
CA GLY A 96 -9.87 -4.68 -9.43
C GLY A 96 -10.73 -5.53 -8.51
N ASP A 97 -11.55 -4.86 -7.69
CA ASP A 97 -12.41 -5.50 -6.69
C ASP A 97 -13.55 -6.27 -7.38
N LYS A 98 -13.61 -7.59 -7.17
CA LYS A 98 -14.69 -8.53 -7.53
C LYS A 98 -15.44 -8.17 -8.82
N PRO A 99 -14.77 -8.12 -9.98
CA PRO A 99 -15.36 -7.67 -11.24
C PRO A 99 -16.52 -8.55 -11.72
N GLU A 100 -16.61 -9.80 -11.28
CA GLU A 100 -17.73 -10.72 -11.55
C GLU A 100 -19.06 -10.18 -11.05
N ASN A 101 -19.09 -9.29 -10.07
CA ASN A 101 -20.30 -8.63 -9.59
C ASN A 101 -20.88 -7.60 -10.60
N LYS A 102 -20.10 -7.21 -11.61
CA LYS A 102 -20.50 -6.20 -12.60
C LYS A 102 -20.46 -6.74 -14.03
N TRP A 103 -19.48 -7.57 -14.33
CA TRP A 103 -19.16 -8.01 -15.68
C TRP A 103 -19.38 -9.51 -15.84
N SER A 104 -20.38 -9.95 -16.63
CA SER A 104 -20.53 -11.35 -17.01
C SER A 104 -19.28 -11.90 -17.69
N PHE A 105 -18.57 -11.06 -18.46
CA PHE A 105 -17.27 -11.39 -19.06
C PHE A 105 -16.25 -11.86 -18.02
N ALA A 106 -16.21 -11.23 -16.83
CA ALA A 106 -15.31 -11.65 -15.75
C ALA A 106 -15.67 -13.05 -15.23
N SER A 107 -16.97 -13.34 -15.06
CA SER A 107 -17.45 -14.68 -14.69
C SER A 107 -17.10 -15.71 -15.76
N ASP A 108 -17.26 -15.37 -17.04
CA ASP A 108 -16.94 -16.27 -18.16
C ASP A 108 -15.44 -16.59 -18.21
N GLU A 109 -14.56 -15.62 -17.95
CA GLU A 109 -13.10 -15.86 -17.87
C GLU A 109 -12.74 -16.74 -16.69
N LEU A 110 -13.25 -16.45 -15.50
CA LEU A 110 -13.03 -17.26 -14.30
C LEU A 110 -13.47 -18.72 -14.52
N ASN A 111 -14.64 -18.93 -15.12
CA ASN A 111 -15.15 -20.25 -15.46
C ASN A 111 -14.21 -21.00 -16.41
N LYS A 112 -13.60 -20.34 -17.40
CA LYS A 112 -12.60 -20.96 -18.29
C LYS A 112 -11.37 -21.43 -17.53
N PHE A 113 -10.99 -20.75 -16.46
CA PHE A 113 -9.89 -21.14 -15.58
C PHE A 113 -10.31 -22.20 -14.53
N GLY A 114 -11.60 -22.52 -14.43
CA GLY A 114 -12.15 -23.48 -13.47
C GLY A 114 -12.51 -22.89 -12.10
N TYR A 115 -12.69 -21.56 -12.03
CA TYR A 115 -13.02 -20.84 -10.80
C TYR A 115 -14.35 -20.12 -10.90
N ASN A 116 -15.03 -19.93 -9.77
CA ASN A 116 -16.33 -19.26 -9.71
C ASN A 116 -16.25 -17.77 -9.38
N ASP A 117 -15.16 -17.34 -8.76
CA ASP A 117 -14.97 -15.97 -8.26
C ASP A 117 -13.49 -15.57 -8.26
N THR A 118 -13.27 -14.25 -8.18
CA THR A 118 -11.93 -13.66 -8.12
C THR A 118 -11.16 -14.10 -6.87
N PHE A 119 -11.84 -14.31 -5.75
CA PHE A 119 -11.22 -14.77 -4.51
C PHE A 119 -10.51 -16.11 -4.70
N SER A 120 -11.22 -17.12 -5.19
CA SER A 120 -10.69 -18.47 -5.39
C SER A 120 -9.53 -18.49 -6.40
N TYR A 121 -9.64 -17.69 -7.47
CA TYR A 121 -8.59 -17.57 -8.47
C TYR A 121 -7.32 -16.90 -7.93
N LEU A 122 -7.48 -15.81 -7.16
CA LEU A 122 -6.37 -15.14 -6.50
C LEU A 122 -5.70 -16.04 -5.46
N LEU A 123 -6.49 -16.74 -4.66
CA LEU A 123 -6.00 -17.67 -3.64
C LEU A 123 -5.11 -18.76 -4.24
N GLU A 124 -5.53 -19.37 -5.36
CA GLU A 124 -4.72 -20.37 -6.06
C GLU A 124 -3.43 -19.78 -6.63
N ASN A 125 -3.48 -18.58 -7.22
CA ASN A 125 -2.27 -17.89 -7.69
C ASN A 125 -1.30 -17.58 -6.52
N ALA A 126 -1.80 -17.11 -5.40
CA ALA A 126 -0.99 -16.82 -4.21
C ALA A 126 -0.33 -18.11 -3.67
N LYS A 127 -1.10 -19.21 -3.59
CA LYS A 127 -0.59 -20.53 -3.20
C LYS A 127 0.53 -21.00 -4.12
N ARG A 128 0.30 -20.98 -5.43
CA ARG A 128 1.31 -21.39 -6.45
C ARG A 128 2.59 -20.58 -6.32
N ILE A 129 2.51 -19.27 -6.15
CA ILE A 129 3.69 -18.43 -5.96
C ILE A 129 4.40 -18.77 -4.67
N ASN A 130 3.67 -18.90 -3.55
CA ASN A 130 4.26 -19.24 -2.27
C ASN A 130 4.96 -20.62 -2.27
N GLU A 131 4.43 -21.60 -3.00
CA GLU A 131 5.01 -22.95 -3.08
C GLU A 131 6.18 -23.05 -4.08
N LYS A 132 6.14 -22.30 -5.18
CA LYS A 132 7.06 -22.47 -6.32
C LYS A 132 8.26 -21.52 -6.30
N TYR A 133 8.13 -20.34 -5.69
CA TYR A 133 9.13 -19.27 -5.73
C TYR A 133 9.58 -18.83 -4.33
N HIS A 134 10.71 -18.14 -4.26
CA HIS A 134 11.17 -17.50 -3.02
C HIS A 134 10.40 -16.20 -2.69
N LEU A 135 9.37 -15.87 -3.46
CA LEU A 135 8.52 -14.72 -3.28
C LEU A 135 7.47 -14.95 -2.17
N PHE A 136 7.12 -13.86 -1.51
CA PHE A 136 6.01 -13.82 -0.55
C PHE A 136 4.85 -13.02 -1.17
N PRO A 137 3.66 -13.62 -1.34
CA PRO A 137 2.49 -12.88 -1.80
C PRO A 137 2.12 -11.75 -0.84
N HIS A 138 1.83 -10.57 -1.37
CA HIS A 138 1.12 -9.50 -0.68
C HIS A 138 -0.19 -9.24 -1.42
N ILE A 139 -1.31 -9.40 -0.72
CA ILE A 139 -2.63 -9.50 -1.36
C ILE A 139 -3.42 -8.21 -1.17
N ASN A 140 -3.72 -7.52 -2.27
CA ASN A 140 -4.46 -6.26 -2.28
C ASN A 140 -5.69 -6.33 -3.22
N PRO A 141 -6.76 -7.08 -2.86
CA PRO A 141 -7.90 -7.40 -3.72
C PRO A 141 -9.08 -6.44 -3.58
N GLY A 142 -8.99 -5.42 -2.74
CA GLY A 142 -10.13 -4.63 -2.29
C GLY A 142 -10.76 -5.19 -1.01
N LEU A 143 -12.09 -5.23 -0.93
CA LEU A 143 -12.78 -5.71 0.27
C LEU A 143 -12.56 -7.21 0.52
N MET A 144 -12.28 -7.56 1.77
CA MET A 144 -12.10 -8.94 2.22
C MET A 144 -13.06 -9.26 3.37
N SER A 145 -13.77 -10.36 3.24
CA SER A 145 -14.50 -10.98 4.34
C SER A 145 -13.53 -11.67 5.31
N ARG A 146 -13.99 -11.98 6.51
CA ARG A 146 -13.22 -12.73 7.50
C ARG A 146 -12.73 -14.08 6.96
N ASN A 147 -13.61 -14.82 6.27
CA ASN A 147 -13.26 -16.12 5.69
C ASN A 147 -12.19 -16.00 4.59
N GLU A 148 -12.28 -14.99 3.73
CA GLU A 148 -11.26 -14.74 2.71
C GLU A 148 -9.89 -14.45 3.35
N ILE A 149 -9.85 -13.66 4.44
CA ILE A 149 -8.61 -13.37 5.17
C ILE A 149 -8.01 -14.64 5.78
N ILE A 150 -8.83 -15.52 6.40
CA ILE A 150 -8.38 -16.80 6.95
C ILE A 150 -7.70 -17.65 5.88
N GLU A 151 -8.28 -17.71 4.68
CA GLU A 151 -7.70 -18.48 3.58
C GLU A 151 -6.43 -17.84 3.02
N TYR A 152 -6.42 -16.52 2.80
CA TYR A 152 -5.23 -15.81 2.32
C TYR A 152 -4.03 -15.93 3.27
N LYS A 153 -4.28 -15.87 4.59
CA LYS A 153 -3.23 -16.00 5.61
C LYS A 153 -2.44 -17.29 5.53
N LYS A 154 -2.98 -18.34 4.93
CA LYS A 154 -2.28 -19.62 4.73
C LYS A 154 -1.11 -19.51 3.76
N TYR A 155 -1.17 -18.57 2.82
CA TYR A 155 -0.20 -18.47 1.71
C TYR A 155 0.44 -17.07 1.58
N SER A 156 0.00 -16.11 2.39
CA SER A 156 0.44 -14.73 2.32
C SER A 156 0.75 -14.19 3.73
N PRO A 157 1.92 -13.58 3.97
CA PRO A 157 2.27 -13.01 5.27
C PRO A 157 1.58 -11.68 5.54
N SER A 158 1.01 -11.01 4.53
CA SER A 158 0.38 -9.70 4.67
C SER A 158 -0.57 -9.38 3.52
N GLY A 159 -1.43 -8.41 3.75
CA GLY A 159 -2.30 -7.86 2.72
C GLY A 159 -2.43 -6.34 2.80
N GLY A 160 -3.14 -5.76 1.85
CA GLY A 160 -3.33 -4.33 1.75
C GLY A 160 -4.76 -3.93 1.43
N LEU A 161 -5.17 -2.79 1.96
CA LEU A 161 -6.43 -2.12 1.61
C LEU A 161 -6.31 -0.63 1.89
N MET A 162 -6.24 0.20 0.86
CA MET A 162 -6.21 1.66 1.02
C MET A 162 -7.58 2.18 1.47
N LEU A 163 -7.63 2.96 2.55
CA LEU A 163 -8.86 3.63 3.00
C LEU A 163 -9.25 4.77 2.04
N GLU A 164 -8.28 5.35 1.37
CA GLU A 164 -8.35 6.50 0.46
C GLU A 164 -8.74 7.80 1.18
N THR A 165 -9.91 7.85 1.82
CA THR A 165 -10.44 8.99 2.58
C THR A 165 -11.53 8.52 3.56
N PHE A 166 -11.76 9.27 4.61
CA PHE A 166 -12.89 9.06 5.53
C PHE A 166 -14.11 9.94 5.19
N SER A 167 -14.00 10.83 4.19
CA SER A 167 -15.12 11.65 3.74
C SER A 167 -16.22 10.80 3.14
N LEU A 168 -17.45 10.95 3.63
CA LEU A 168 -18.62 10.30 3.04
C LEU A 168 -19.13 11.04 1.80
N LYS A 169 -18.86 12.33 1.71
CA LYS A 169 -19.26 13.20 0.59
C LYS A 169 -18.66 12.74 -0.73
N ILE A 170 -17.47 12.13 -0.69
CA ILE A 170 -16.77 11.63 -1.88
C ILE A 170 -17.56 10.55 -2.66
N ASN A 171 -18.58 9.94 -2.04
CA ASN A 171 -19.48 8.96 -2.68
C ASN A 171 -20.70 9.60 -3.36
N GLU A 172 -20.91 10.92 -3.19
CA GLU A 172 -22.03 11.63 -3.80
C GLU A 172 -21.82 11.87 -5.30
N LYS A 173 -22.91 12.17 -6.01
CA LYS A 173 -22.86 12.44 -7.46
C LYS A 173 -21.93 13.62 -7.76
N GLY A 174 -21.01 13.43 -8.69
CA GLY A 174 -20.00 14.44 -9.07
C GLY A 174 -18.68 14.30 -8.33
N HIS A 175 -18.59 13.43 -7.33
CA HIS A 175 -17.35 13.15 -6.57
C HIS A 175 -16.65 11.86 -7.02
N PRO A 176 -15.35 11.70 -6.70
CA PRO A 176 -14.50 10.62 -7.24
C PRO A 176 -14.96 9.19 -6.97
N HIS A 177 -15.67 8.93 -5.88
CA HIS A 177 -16.18 7.59 -5.55
C HIS A 177 -17.63 7.36 -5.90
N TYR A 178 -18.26 8.28 -6.67
CA TYR A 178 -19.62 8.05 -7.16
C TYR A 178 -19.67 6.80 -8.03
N GLY A 179 -20.47 5.80 -7.61
CA GLY A 179 -20.54 4.50 -8.28
C GLY A 179 -19.46 3.49 -7.87
N ALA A 180 -18.54 3.86 -6.97
CA ALA A 180 -17.52 2.97 -6.41
C ALA A 180 -18.00 2.43 -5.04
N LYS A 181 -18.87 1.43 -5.07
CA LYS A 181 -19.55 0.91 -3.84
C LYS A 181 -18.59 0.36 -2.80
N THR A 182 -17.49 -0.28 -3.24
CA THR A 182 -16.50 -0.88 -2.33
C THR A 182 -15.54 0.15 -1.72
N LYS A 183 -15.58 1.40 -2.20
CA LYS A 183 -14.86 2.54 -1.61
C LYS A 183 -15.59 3.16 -0.42
N ASN A 184 -16.73 2.61 0.00
CA ASN A 184 -17.39 3.05 1.21
C ASN A 184 -16.50 2.78 2.43
N ILE A 185 -16.19 3.84 3.19
CA ILE A 185 -15.25 3.78 4.32
C ILE A 185 -15.64 2.77 5.40
N LYS A 186 -16.94 2.58 5.66
CA LYS A 186 -17.41 1.60 6.65
C LYS A 186 -17.08 0.17 6.24
N LEU A 187 -17.21 -0.15 4.95
CA LEU A 187 -16.86 -1.47 4.43
C LEU A 187 -15.34 -1.71 4.50
N ARG A 188 -14.54 -0.70 4.20
CA ARG A 188 -13.08 -0.77 4.27
C ARG A 188 -12.58 -0.92 5.70
N LEU A 189 -13.13 -0.17 6.65
CA LEU A 189 -12.85 -0.34 8.07
C LEU A 189 -13.25 -1.72 8.58
N ASN A 190 -14.38 -2.28 8.10
CA ASN A 190 -14.77 -3.64 8.45
C ASN A 190 -13.74 -4.69 7.97
N THR A 191 -13.16 -4.53 6.78
CA THR A 191 -12.06 -5.38 6.31
C THR A 191 -10.84 -5.29 7.22
N LEU A 192 -10.43 -4.08 7.64
CA LEU A 192 -9.32 -3.92 8.59
C LEU A 192 -9.64 -4.54 9.96
N ASN A 193 -10.88 -4.44 10.43
CA ASN A 193 -11.30 -5.08 11.68
C ASN A 193 -11.27 -6.61 11.56
N ASN A 194 -11.74 -7.17 10.45
CA ASN A 194 -11.63 -8.60 10.17
C ASN A 194 -10.15 -9.05 10.19
N ALA A 195 -9.26 -8.27 9.60
CA ALA A 195 -7.82 -8.55 9.60
C ALA A 195 -7.21 -8.50 11.01
N MET A 196 -7.66 -7.56 11.86
CA MET A 196 -7.25 -7.49 13.26
C MET A 196 -7.70 -8.72 14.04
N GLU A 197 -8.97 -9.15 13.87
CA GLU A 197 -9.50 -10.33 14.54
C GLU A 197 -8.76 -11.61 14.14
N GLU A 198 -8.40 -11.73 12.85
CA GLU A 198 -7.67 -12.89 12.33
C GLU A 198 -6.14 -12.76 12.43
N LYS A 199 -5.64 -11.68 13.06
CA LYS A 199 -4.19 -11.45 13.18
C LYS A 199 -3.49 -11.52 11.80
N TYR A 200 -3.97 -10.73 10.84
CA TYR A 200 -3.41 -10.65 9.51
C TYR A 200 -2.80 -9.26 9.28
N PRO A 201 -1.47 -9.13 9.07
CA PRO A 201 -0.80 -7.85 8.92
C PRO A 201 -1.30 -7.08 7.70
N MET A 202 -1.66 -5.82 7.87
CA MET A 202 -2.26 -4.99 6.82
C MET A 202 -1.47 -3.72 6.54
N THR A 203 -1.33 -3.41 5.26
CA THR A 203 -0.97 -2.08 4.76
C THR A 203 -2.24 -1.30 4.42
N THR A 204 -2.32 -0.05 4.85
CA THR A 204 -3.45 0.83 4.53
C THR A 204 -2.95 2.26 4.24
N GLY A 205 -3.84 3.22 4.06
CA GLY A 205 -3.43 4.62 3.87
C GLY A 205 -4.48 5.49 3.19
N LEU A 206 -4.06 6.69 2.85
CA LEU A 206 -4.90 7.71 2.22
C LEU A 206 -4.36 8.11 0.85
N LEU A 207 -5.29 8.49 -0.04
CA LEU A 207 -4.99 9.20 -1.28
C LEU A 207 -5.29 10.69 -1.05
N LEU A 208 -4.26 11.45 -0.76
CA LEU A 208 -4.37 12.86 -0.39
C LEU A 208 -4.60 13.73 -1.63
N GLY A 209 -5.56 14.64 -1.55
CA GLY A 209 -5.93 15.55 -2.64
C GLY A 209 -7.18 15.14 -3.41
N ILE A 210 -7.86 14.06 -3.00
CA ILE A 210 -9.18 13.69 -3.55
C ILE A 210 -10.34 14.24 -2.70
N ALA A 211 -10.08 14.67 -1.46
CA ALA A 211 -11.01 15.40 -0.62
C ALA A 211 -11.02 16.88 -1.01
N ASP A 212 -12.20 17.53 -0.92
CA ASP A 212 -12.43 18.85 -1.50
C ASP A 212 -12.00 20.02 -0.60
N THR A 213 -11.91 19.79 0.73
CA THR A 213 -11.73 20.88 1.70
C THR A 213 -10.60 20.61 2.71
N LYS A 214 -10.11 21.71 3.31
CA LYS A 214 -9.15 21.67 4.41
C LYS A 214 -9.69 20.87 5.61
N GLU A 215 -10.95 21.03 5.93
CA GLU A 215 -11.62 20.35 7.05
C GLU A 215 -11.67 18.82 6.82
N GLU A 216 -11.96 18.39 5.59
CA GLU A 216 -11.94 16.97 5.23
C GLU A 216 -10.53 16.38 5.32
N LEU A 217 -9.50 17.11 4.88
CA LEU A 217 -8.11 16.69 5.02
C LEU A 217 -7.70 16.52 6.49
N ILE A 218 -8.02 17.48 7.35
CA ILE A 218 -7.76 17.38 8.80
C ILE A 218 -8.50 16.19 9.39
N PHE A 219 -9.75 15.99 9.02
CA PHE A 219 -10.57 14.87 9.45
C PHE A 219 -9.98 13.52 9.01
N ASP A 220 -9.50 13.42 7.78
CA ASP A 220 -8.86 12.22 7.23
C ASP A 220 -7.61 11.85 8.03
N ILE A 221 -6.71 12.80 8.28
CA ILE A 221 -5.49 12.56 9.07
C ILE A 221 -5.83 12.17 10.51
N PHE A 222 -6.76 12.89 11.14
CA PHE A 222 -7.22 12.57 12.48
C PHE A 222 -7.78 11.14 12.57
N LYS A 223 -8.67 10.78 11.65
CA LYS A 223 -9.30 9.45 11.60
C LYS A 223 -8.31 8.34 11.31
N LEU A 224 -7.35 8.57 10.42
CA LEU A 224 -6.28 7.62 10.15
C LEU A 224 -5.47 7.33 11.42
N ILE A 225 -5.05 8.39 12.14
CA ILE A 225 -4.30 8.25 13.39
C ILE A 225 -5.12 7.50 14.46
N GLN A 226 -6.43 7.79 14.58
CA GLN A 226 -7.31 7.03 15.47
C GLN A 226 -7.38 5.56 15.08
N THR A 227 -7.64 5.26 13.81
CA THR A 227 -7.70 3.89 13.30
C THR A 227 -6.41 3.12 13.60
N CYS A 228 -5.25 3.76 13.39
CA CYS A 228 -3.95 3.17 13.70
C CYS A 228 -3.71 2.91 15.21
N LYS A 229 -4.35 3.68 16.09
CA LYS A 229 -4.28 3.43 17.55
C LYS A 229 -5.17 2.27 18.00
N GLU A 230 -6.26 2.04 17.30
CA GLU A 230 -7.30 1.07 17.68
C GLU A 230 -7.10 -0.28 16.98
N ASN A 231 -6.52 -0.30 15.77
CA ASN A 231 -6.36 -1.49 14.97
C ASN A 231 -4.90 -2.00 14.96
N THR A 232 -4.66 -3.10 15.65
CA THR A 232 -3.33 -3.68 15.83
C THR A 232 -2.79 -4.45 14.61
N SER A 233 -3.61 -4.69 13.58
CA SER A 233 -3.16 -5.36 12.36
C SER A 233 -2.43 -4.42 11.39
N ILE A 234 -2.53 -3.11 11.59
CA ILE A 234 -1.89 -2.13 10.70
C ILE A 234 -0.39 -2.09 10.98
N GLN A 235 0.39 -2.62 10.06
CA GLN A 235 1.85 -2.60 10.10
C GLN A 235 2.44 -1.33 9.45
N GLU A 236 1.72 -0.76 8.49
CA GLU A 236 2.19 0.31 7.62
C GLU A 236 1.03 1.17 7.15
N ILE A 237 1.29 2.48 7.04
CA ILE A 237 0.41 3.39 6.33
C ILE A 237 1.13 4.07 5.17
N ILE A 238 0.41 4.24 4.07
CA ILE A 238 0.85 4.94 2.87
C ILE A 238 0.14 6.28 2.80
N LEU A 239 0.90 7.37 2.73
CA LEU A 239 0.38 8.66 2.33
C LEU A 239 0.75 8.89 0.87
N GLN A 240 -0.23 8.75 -0.01
CA GLN A 240 -0.05 8.92 -1.44
C GLN A 240 -0.63 10.26 -1.87
N ASN A 241 0.16 11.09 -2.54
CA ASN A 241 -0.33 12.31 -3.17
C ASN A 241 -1.06 11.98 -4.47
N PHE A 242 -2.27 12.50 -4.61
CA PHE A 242 -3.04 12.42 -5.86
C PHE A 242 -2.26 13.07 -7.00
N ARG A 243 -2.30 12.41 -8.16
CA ARG A 243 -1.79 12.92 -9.44
C ARG A 243 -2.91 12.98 -10.45
N ALA A 244 -3.09 14.14 -11.07
CA ALA A 244 -4.11 14.33 -12.11
C ALA A 244 -3.70 13.61 -13.39
N LYS A 245 -4.57 12.74 -13.91
CA LYS A 245 -4.30 11.91 -15.08
C LYS A 245 -5.28 12.23 -16.22
N GLN A 246 -4.75 12.38 -17.44
CA GLN A 246 -5.51 12.88 -18.60
C GLN A 246 -6.76 12.05 -18.93
N ASN A 247 -6.72 10.75 -18.73
CA ASN A 247 -7.82 9.84 -19.07
C ASN A 247 -8.78 9.58 -17.90
N THR A 248 -8.88 10.51 -16.93
CA THR A 248 -9.73 10.36 -15.74
C THR A 248 -10.70 11.52 -15.60
N ALA A 249 -11.77 11.31 -14.82
CA ALA A 249 -12.71 12.39 -14.49
C ALA A 249 -12.03 13.53 -13.70
N MET A 250 -10.94 13.23 -12.99
CA MET A 250 -10.17 14.18 -12.16
C MET A 250 -8.96 14.81 -12.90
N LYS A 251 -8.92 14.76 -14.25
CA LYS A 251 -7.79 15.29 -15.03
C LYS A 251 -7.46 16.78 -14.82
N ASN A 252 -8.40 17.56 -14.35
CA ASN A 252 -8.27 18.99 -14.08
C ASN A 252 -8.28 19.32 -12.58
N SER A 253 -8.26 18.31 -11.69
CA SER A 253 -8.24 18.52 -10.25
C SER A 253 -6.85 18.99 -9.81
N SER A 254 -6.82 19.87 -8.81
CA SER A 254 -5.57 20.37 -8.24
C SER A 254 -4.85 19.28 -7.47
N GLU A 255 -3.53 19.25 -7.60
CA GLU A 255 -2.65 18.39 -6.81
C GLU A 255 -2.22 19.11 -5.52
N ILE A 256 -1.90 18.35 -4.49
CA ILE A 256 -1.32 18.91 -3.26
C ILE A 256 0.08 19.44 -3.56
N ILE A 257 0.35 20.68 -3.16
CA ILE A 257 1.68 21.28 -3.29
C ILE A 257 2.68 20.62 -2.34
N ASN A 258 3.94 20.59 -2.72
CA ASN A 258 4.99 19.83 -2.04
C ASN A 258 5.14 20.21 -0.55
N ASP A 259 5.12 21.51 -0.22
CA ASP A 259 5.24 21.97 1.17
C ASP A 259 4.09 21.47 2.04
N LEU A 260 2.85 21.56 1.56
CA LEU A 260 1.69 21.03 2.28
C LEU A 260 1.79 19.51 2.47
N PHE A 261 2.26 18.79 1.46
CA PHE A 261 2.44 17.35 1.55
C PHE A 261 3.49 16.96 2.61
N LEU A 262 4.63 17.66 2.64
CA LEU A 262 5.66 17.50 3.67
C LEU A 262 5.10 17.74 5.08
N ARG A 263 4.32 18.81 5.28
CA ARG A 263 3.68 19.14 6.55
C ARG A 263 2.68 18.08 6.99
N ILE A 264 1.90 17.51 6.05
CA ILE A 264 0.96 16.42 6.33
C ILE A 264 1.71 15.17 6.80
N ILE A 265 2.78 14.78 6.11
CA ILE A 265 3.58 13.61 6.47
C ILE A 265 4.22 13.79 7.84
N ALA A 266 4.86 14.94 8.08
CA ALA A 266 5.51 15.24 9.36
C ALA A 266 4.50 15.25 10.52
N THR A 267 3.34 15.90 10.34
CA THR A 267 2.25 15.89 11.31
C THR A 267 1.76 14.47 11.58
N THR A 268 1.58 13.68 10.53
CA THR A 268 1.16 12.28 10.67
C THR A 268 2.20 11.50 11.48
N ARG A 269 3.50 11.60 11.16
CA ARG A 269 4.55 10.92 11.95
C ARG A 269 4.51 11.32 13.42
N ILE A 270 4.32 12.59 13.73
CA ILE A 270 4.31 13.10 15.11
C ILE A 270 3.18 12.49 15.93
N PHE A 271 2.00 12.26 15.36
CA PHE A 271 0.83 11.74 16.08
C PHE A 271 0.58 10.24 15.88
N LEU A 272 1.23 9.60 14.89
CA LEU A 272 1.12 8.17 14.62
C LEU A 272 1.75 7.34 15.75
N PRO A 273 1.20 6.16 16.11
CA PRO A 273 1.91 5.21 16.96
C PRO A 273 3.30 4.89 16.42
N SER A 274 4.31 4.91 17.28
CA SER A 274 5.72 4.85 16.84
C SER A 274 6.09 3.58 16.08
N HIS A 275 5.43 2.44 16.39
CA HIS A 275 5.69 1.14 15.76
C HIS A 275 5.14 1.00 14.34
N ILE A 276 4.26 1.91 13.90
CA ILE A 276 3.67 1.84 12.56
C ILE A 276 4.60 2.52 11.56
N SER A 277 4.91 1.81 10.48
CA SER A 277 5.72 2.37 9.39
C SER A 277 4.92 3.40 8.59
N LEU A 278 5.60 4.48 8.23
CA LEU A 278 5.06 5.56 7.40
C LEU A 278 5.76 5.56 6.06
N GLN A 279 5.00 5.28 5.02
CA GLN A 279 5.46 5.15 3.65
C GLN A 279 4.97 6.30 2.78
N ILE A 280 5.82 6.69 1.82
CA ILE A 280 5.43 7.44 0.63
C ILE A 280 5.90 6.71 -0.63
N PRO A 281 5.18 6.78 -1.76
CA PRO A 281 5.66 6.29 -3.04
C PRO A 281 6.81 7.16 -3.57
N PRO A 282 8.03 6.64 -3.74
CA PRO A 282 9.20 7.45 -4.09
C PRO A 282 9.17 7.94 -5.54
N ASN A 283 8.41 7.29 -6.42
CA ASN A 283 8.21 7.69 -7.82
C ASN A 283 7.24 8.88 -7.98
N LEU A 284 6.52 9.26 -6.92
CA LEU A 284 5.58 10.38 -6.97
C LEU A 284 6.11 11.67 -6.30
N VAL A 285 7.37 11.68 -5.89
CA VAL A 285 8.01 12.82 -5.21
C VAL A 285 9.36 13.14 -5.84
N ASN A 286 9.82 14.40 -5.70
CA ASN A 286 11.08 14.84 -6.31
C ASN A 286 12.23 14.91 -5.29
N ASP A 287 11.99 15.47 -4.11
CA ASP A 287 13.03 15.77 -3.12
C ASP A 287 13.08 14.71 -2.01
N ILE A 288 13.57 13.53 -2.34
CA ILE A 288 13.63 12.36 -1.42
C ILE A 288 14.21 12.73 -0.05
N ASP A 289 15.26 13.56 -0.01
CA ASP A 289 15.93 13.98 1.22
C ASP A 289 14.98 14.73 2.17
N LEU A 290 14.13 15.61 1.64
CA LEU A 290 13.13 16.33 2.42
C LEU A 290 12.04 15.38 2.93
N PHE A 291 11.65 14.40 2.13
CA PHE A 291 10.66 13.40 2.56
C PHE A 291 11.20 12.48 3.63
N ILE A 292 12.48 12.11 3.60
CA ILE A 292 13.12 11.40 4.71
C ILE A 292 13.06 12.26 5.99
N LYS A 293 13.41 13.54 5.90
CA LYS A 293 13.31 14.48 7.02
C LYS A 293 11.88 14.70 7.53
N SER A 294 10.87 14.45 6.73
CA SER A 294 9.48 14.48 7.18
C SER A 294 9.08 13.29 8.05
N GLY A 295 10.01 12.38 8.34
CA GLY A 295 9.83 11.28 9.29
C GLY A 295 9.28 10.00 8.67
N ILE A 296 9.35 9.83 7.35
CA ILE A 296 9.10 8.52 6.74
C ILE A 296 10.21 7.54 7.14
N ASN A 297 9.89 6.27 7.15
CA ASN A 297 10.84 5.18 7.36
C ASN A 297 10.71 4.07 6.30
N ASP A 298 9.86 4.27 5.27
CA ASP A 298 9.65 3.27 4.23
C ASP A 298 9.32 3.93 2.88
N PHE A 299 9.78 3.29 1.81
CA PHE A 299 9.47 3.66 0.43
C PHE A 299 8.50 2.68 -0.26
N GLY A 300 8.02 1.69 0.48
CA GLY A 300 7.13 0.68 -0.04
C GLY A 300 7.77 -0.25 -1.06
N GLY A 301 6.93 -0.80 -1.90
CA GLY A 301 7.38 -1.73 -2.91
C GLY A 301 8.01 -1.02 -4.10
N ILE A 302 9.25 -1.38 -4.44
CA ILE A 302 9.97 -0.89 -5.62
C ILE A 302 10.25 -2.07 -6.54
N SER A 303 9.86 -1.96 -7.81
CA SER A 303 10.10 -3.03 -8.77
C SER A 303 11.29 -2.71 -9.68
N PRO A 304 12.27 -3.60 -9.78
CA PRO A 304 13.37 -3.46 -10.73
C PRO A 304 12.96 -3.83 -12.17
N LYS A 305 11.83 -4.49 -12.37
CA LYS A 305 11.45 -5.11 -13.65
C LYS A 305 10.03 -4.81 -14.13
N THR A 306 9.09 -4.60 -13.21
CA THR A 306 7.69 -4.30 -13.58
C THR A 306 7.42 -2.82 -13.43
N ILE A 307 6.53 -2.28 -14.27
CA ILE A 307 6.07 -0.90 -14.16
C ILE A 307 5.15 -0.73 -12.94
N ASP A 308 4.94 0.51 -12.53
CA ASP A 308 3.85 0.86 -11.63
C ASP A 308 2.54 0.88 -12.42
N TRP A 309 1.72 -0.15 -12.30
CA TRP A 309 0.44 -0.24 -13.01
C TRP A 309 -0.61 0.76 -12.53
N VAL A 310 -0.41 1.35 -11.35
CA VAL A 310 -1.28 2.41 -10.82
C VAL A 310 -0.88 3.78 -11.35
N ASN A 311 0.44 4.04 -11.46
CA ASN A 311 1.00 5.30 -11.96
C ASN A 311 2.05 5.02 -13.05
N PRO A 312 1.63 4.49 -14.21
CA PRO A 312 2.57 4.01 -15.24
C PRO A 312 3.40 5.13 -15.87
N GLU A 313 2.97 6.38 -15.72
CA GLU A 313 3.70 7.58 -16.14
C GLU A 313 4.87 7.96 -15.22
N HIS A 314 4.95 7.37 -14.03
CA HIS A 314 6.00 7.60 -13.04
C HIS A 314 6.83 6.33 -12.83
N THR A 315 8.03 6.30 -13.39
CA THR A 315 8.94 5.15 -13.28
C THR A 315 9.49 5.01 -11.86
N TRP A 316 9.73 3.75 -11.44
CA TRP A 316 10.43 3.49 -10.18
C TRP A 316 11.82 4.12 -10.18
N PRO A 317 12.28 4.70 -9.06
CA PRO A 317 13.64 5.17 -8.94
C PRO A 317 14.63 4.01 -9.03
N ASN A 318 15.82 4.29 -9.55
CA ASN A 318 16.91 3.35 -9.46
C ASN A 318 17.34 3.18 -7.99
N ILE A 319 17.49 1.94 -7.53
CA ILE A 319 17.84 1.64 -6.14
C ILE A 319 19.19 2.25 -5.72
N GLN A 320 20.18 2.29 -6.64
CA GLN A 320 21.47 2.90 -6.32
C GLN A 320 21.37 4.41 -6.12
N ASP A 321 20.54 5.09 -6.89
CA ASP A 321 20.32 6.53 -6.75
C ASP A 321 19.49 6.83 -5.49
N LEU A 322 18.47 6.02 -5.22
CA LEU A 322 17.72 6.10 -3.97
C LEU A 322 18.62 5.90 -2.74
N ASN A 323 19.54 4.93 -2.80
CA ASN A 323 20.50 4.68 -1.73
C ASN A 323 21.47 5.86 -1.52
N LYS A 324 21.89 6.57 -2.60
CA LYS A 324 22.69 7.81 -2.47
C LYS A 324 21.90 8.89 -1.72
N SER A 325 20.64 9.12 -2.08
CA SER A 325 19.78 10.08 -1.39
C SER A 325 19.56 9.70 0.07
N VAL A 326 19.31 8.43 0.37
CA VAL A 326 19.18 7.97 1.76
C VAL A 326 20.46 8.21 2.56
N LYS A 327 21.62 7.87 2.00
CA LYS A 327 22.93 8.09 2.65
C LYS A 327 23.27 9.56 2.85
N SER A 328 22.83 10.48 1.96
CA SER A 328 23.04 11.91 2.14
C SER A 328 22.36 12.46 3.40
N THR A 329 21.31 11.80 3.88
CA THR A 329 20.60 12.13 5.12
C THR A 329 21.15 11.36 6.35
N ASN A 330 22.31 10.68 6.23
CA ASN A 330 22.90 9.83 7.28
C ASN A 330 21.98 8.67 7.70
N GLN A 331 21.20 8.14 6.76
CA GLN A 331 20.32 6.99 6.94
C GLN A 331 20.81 5.78 6.11
N GLU A 332 20.22 4.61 6.32
CA GLU A 332 20.56 3.36 5.64
C GLU A 332 19.34 2.80 4.92
N LEU A 333 19.49 2.50 3.61
CA LEU A 333 18.43 1.88 2.81
C LEU A 333 18.51 0.36 2.96
N ILE A 334 17.44 -0.26 3.48
CA ILE A 334 17.40 -1.68 3.84
C ILE A 334 16.23 -2.37 3.10
N PRO A 335 16.47 -3.48 2.38
CA PRO A 335 15.38 -4.28 1.83
C PRO A 335 14.60 -4.97 2.95
N ARG A 336 13.27 -5.07 2.80
CA ARG A 336 12.38 -5.81 3.72
C ARG A 336 11.48 -6.80 2.98
N LEU A 337 10.87 -7.70 3.72
CA LEU A 337 9.77 -8.53 3.24
C LEU A 337 8.45 -7.72 3.21
N PRO A 338 7.36 -8.23 2.58
CA PRO A 338 6.05 -7.57 2.65
C PRO A 338 5.42 -7.57 4.06
N VAL A 339 5.97 -8.36 4.98
CA VAL A 339 5.63 -8.33 6.41
C VAL A 339 6.76 -7.67 7.20
N TYR A 340 6.40 -6.78 8.12
CA TYR A 340 7.36 -6.06 8.95
C TYR A 340 7.87 -6.90 10.12
N PRO A 341 9.10 -6.64 10.62
CA PRO A 341 9.73 -7.45 11.66
C PRO A 341 8.88 -7.69 12.91
N ALA A 342 8.11 -6.70 13.36
CA ALA A 342 7.24 -6.82 14.55
C ALA A 342 6.13 -7.88 14.39
N PHE A 343 5.78 -8.23 13.16
CA PHE A 343 4.74 -9.20 12.83
C PHE A 343 5.29 -10.58 12.48
N ILE A 344 6.62 -10.78 12.48
CA ILE A 344 7.25 -12.07 12.19
C ILE A 344 7.24 -12.94 13.46
N ASN A 345 6.06 -13.48 13.76
CA ASN A 345 5.88 -14.39 14.89
C ASN A 345 4.62 -15.27 14.66
N ARG A 346 4.48 -16.31 15.50
CA ARG A 346 3.40 -17.32 15.37
C ARG A 346 2.00 -16.80 15.74
N GLU A 347 1.88 -15.63 16.32
CA GLU A 347 0.59 -14.98 16.55
C GLU A 347 0.01 -14.41 15.23
N TRP A 348 0.87 -13.84 14.41
CA TRP A 348 0.48 -13.11 13.20
C TRP A 348 0.56 -13.96 11.93
N LEU A 349 1.51 -14.89 11.84
CA LEU A 349 1.73 -15.71 10.65
C LEU A 349 1.20 -17.13 10.84
N SER A 350 0.70 -17.75 9.77
CA SER A 350 0.43 -19.20 9.78
C SER A 350 1.73 -19.98 10.01
N PRO A 351 1.68 -21.23 10.53
CA PRO A 351 2.89 -22.01 10.80
C PRO A 351 3.81 -22.12 9.57
N GLU A 352 3.24 -22.40 8.40
CA GLU A 352 3.98 -22.58 7.16
C GLU A 352 4.65 -21.28 6.69
N ILE A 353 3.92 -20.16 6.74
CA ILE A 353 4.46 -18.83 6.39
C ILE A 353 5.52 -18.39 7.41
N TYR A 354 5.29 -18.66 8.70
CA TYR A 354 6.28 -18.34 9.74
C TYR A 354 7.61 -19.06 9.50
N GLU A 355 7.59 -20.36 9.24
CA GLU A 355 8.80 -21.14 8.95
C GLU A 355 9.51 -20.62 7.67
N LYS A 356 8.76 -20.36 6.59
CA LYS A 356 9.33 -19.81 5.35
C LYS A 356 9.94 -18.42 5.56
N VAL A 357 9.26 -17.50 6.24
CA VAL A 357 9.76 -16.17 6.55
C VAL A 357 11.00 -16.25 7.46
N SER A 358 10.95 -17.05 8.53
CA SER A 358 12.05 -17.21 9.49
C SER A 358 13.31 -17.79 8.86
N SER A 359 13.17 -18.60 7.81
CA SER A 359 14.32 -19.18 7.10
C SER A 359 15.14 -18.15 6.30
N VAL A 360 14.53 -17.02 5.91
CA VAL A 360 15.18 -16.01 5.03
C VAL A 360 15.55 -14.70 5.74
N VAL A 361 15.11 -14.49 6.99
CA VAL A 361 15.43 -13.26 7.73
C VAL A 361 16.56 -13.43 8.72
N ASN A 362 17.23 -12.31 9.04
CA ASN A 362 18.19 -12.20 10.12
C ASN A 362 17.50 -11.94 11.48
N GLU A 363 18.27 -11.78 12.55
CA GLU A 363 17.77 -11.53 13.91
C GLU A 363 16.93 -10.23 14.03
N LYS A 364 17.14 -9.26 13.14
CA LYS A 364 16.35 -8.02 13.08
C LYS A 364 15.04 -8.17 12.28
N GLY A 365 14.80 -9.33 11.65
CA GLY A 365 13.64 -9.59 10.79
C GLY A 365 13.77 -9.04 9.36
N TYR A 366 14.97 -8.66 8.94
CA TYR A 366 15.24 -8.25 7.55
C TYR A 366 15.85 -9.40 6.75
N PRO A 367 15.67 -9.43 5.40
CA PRO A 367 16.30 -10.45 4.56
C PRO A 367 17.81 -10.54 4.75
N ARG A 368 18.37 -11.76 4.71
CA ARG A 368 19.80 -11.99 4.77
C ARG A 368 20.45 -11.59 3.44
N GLU A 369 21.57 -10.85 3.48
CA GLU A 369 22.23 -10.27 2.30
C GLU A 369 22.72 -11.27 1.25
N HIS A 370 22.83 -12.56 1.56
CA HIS A 370 23.55 -13.53 0.73
C HIS A 370 22.70 -14.41 -0.18
N GLU A 371 21.37 -14.33 -0.14
CA GLU A 371 20.53 -15.25 -0.92
C GLU A 371 19.96 -14.65 -2.22
N PHE A 372 20.13 -13.33 -2.46
CA PHE A 372 19.37 -12.64 -3.51
C PHE A 372 20.18 -11.67 -4.40
N THR A 373 21.50 -11.68 -4.30
CA THR A 373 22.40 -10.94 -5.21
C THR A 373 23.18 -11.90 -6.08
N LYS A 374 22.49 -12.59 -6.99
CA LYS A 374 23.15 -13.32 -8.09
C LYS A 374 22.65 -12.82 -9.42
#